data_2e0cd419f486d02e2ec7d0702dc79649
#
_entry.id   2e0cd419f486d02e2ec7d0702dc79649
#
_cell.length_a   1.000
_cell.length_b   1.000
_cell.length_c   1.000
_cell.angle_alpha   90.00
_cell.angle_beta   90.00
_cell.angle_gamma   90.00
#
_symmetry.space_group_name_H-M   'P 1'
#
loop_
_entity.id
_entity.type
_entity.pdbx_description
1 polymer ?
#
loop_
_entity_poly.entity_id
_entity_poly.type
_entity_poly.pdbx_seq_one_letter_code
_entity_poly.pdbx_strand_id
1 'polypeptide(L)'
;MTATTETPQAASAGAPPARAAESEAVDPALRDTARALHTPVVDWFATHARDLPWRRPEAGAWGVMVSEFMLQQTPVNRVLPVYEEWMKRWPRPADLAAEAPGEAVRAWGRLGYPRRALRLHGAAKAIAERHGGEVPVEHAQLLALPGVGEYTAAAVVSFAYGKRHAVLDTNVRRVFARAVSGRQYPPNATTAAERKLARALLPEDDTTASRWAAATMELGALVCTARNPQCGRCPIAARCAWQLAGAPEHQGPARRTQAYAGTDRQVRGRLLAVLRAAKEPVAQADLDRVWHEPVQRARALDGLVADGLVEPLEGKRYRLPLS
;
A
#
# COMPACT_ATOMS: atom_id res chain seq x y z
N MET A 1 34.09 -28.33 -59.37
CA MET A 1 34.48 -28.15 -58.00
C MET A 1 33.47 -27.16 -57.37
N THR A 2 32.42 -27.68 -56.81
CA THR A 2 31.29 -26.94 -56.21
C THR A 2 31.44 -27.04 -54.71
N ALA A 3 31.70 -25.88 -54.04
CA ALA A 3 31.81 -25.80 -52.60
C ALA A 3 30.44 -25.55 -52.01
N THR A 4 29.97 -26.49 -51.17
CA THR A 4 28.74 -26.41 -50.42
C THR A 4 29.03 -25.69 -49.11
N THR A 5 28.34 -24.57 -48.86
CA THR A 5 28.42 -23.79 -47.65
C THR A 5 27.35 -24.28 -46.65
N GLU A 6 27.76 -24.93 -45.58
CA GLU A 6 26.85 -25.31 -44.47
C GLU A 6 26.68 -24.10 -43.53
N THR A 7 25.41 -23.81 -43.26
CA THR A 7 24.98 -22.81 -42.27
C THR A 7 24.87 -23.47 -40.89
N PRO A 8 25.43 -22.89 -39.80
CA PRO A 8 25.28 -23.47 -38.46
C PRO A 8 23.90 -23.19 -37.89
N GLN A 9 23.26 -24.24 -37.47
CA GLN A 9 21.98 -24.28 -36.77
C GLN A 9 22.14 -23.72 -35.35
N ALA A 10 21.41 -22.65 -35.03
CA ALA A 10 21.40 -22.04 -33.72
C ALA A 10 20.72 -22.95 -32.70
N ALA A 11 21.42 -23.35 -31.67
CA ALA A 11 20.92 -24.10 -30.54
C ALA A 11 19.95 -23.23 -29.70
N SER A 12 18.72 -23.70 -29.55
CA SER A 12 17.73 -23.10 -28.66
C SER A 12 18.16 -23.31 -27.20
N ALA A 13 18.53 -22.23 -26.53
CA ALA A 13 18.74 -22.25 -25.08
C ALA A 13 17.40 -22.45 -24.38
N GLY A 14 17.18 -23.62 -23.80
CA GLY A 14 16.04 -23.93 -22.98
C GLY A 14 16.04 -23.07 -21.72
N ALA A 15 14.88 -22.43 -21.43
CA ALA A 15 14.65 -21.71 -20.19
C ALA A 15 14.89 -22.64 -18.98
N PRO A 16 15.49 -22.16 -17.88
CA PRO A 16 15.67 -23.00 -16.69
C PRO A 16 14.29 -23.36 -16.11
N PRO A 17 14.13 -24.60 -15.59
CA PRO A 17 12.88 -25.01 -14.98
C PRO A 17 12.58 -24.11 -13.77
N ALA A 18 11.33 -23.63 -13.68
CA ALA A 18 10.80 -22.96 -12.52
C ALA A 18 11.08 -23.84 -11.30
N ARG A 19 11.88 -23.38 -10.36
CA ARG A 19 12.10 -24.04 -9.07
C ARG A 19 10.73 -24.21 -8.43
N ALA A 20 10.26 -25.44 -8.34
CA ALA A 20 9.16 -25.84 -7.50
C ALA A 20 9.45 -25.30 -6.09
N ALA A 21 8.53 -24.48 -5.58
CA ALA A 21 8.58 -24.02 -4.20
C ALA A 21 8.48 -25.26 -3.31
N GLU A 22 9.58 -25.69 -2.72
CA GLU A 22 9.61 -26.74 -1.71
C GLU A 22 8.62 -26.32 -0.62
N SER A 23 7.59 -27.10 -0.43
CA SER A 23 6.64 -27.01 0.67
C SER A 23 7.39 -27.32 1.96
N GLU A 24 8.06 -26.31 2.51
CA GLU A 24 8.68 -26.43 3.82
C GLU A 24 7.55 -26.70 4.84
N ALA A 25 7.55 -27.88 5.43
CA ALA A 25 6.54 -28.30 6.39
C ALA A 25 6.45 -27.25 7.52
N VAL A 26 5.27 -26.67 7.69
CA VAL A 26 5.02 -25.71 8.78
C VAL A 26 5.09 -26.47 10.10
N ASP A 27 5.81 -25.93 11.08
CA ASP A 27 5.92 -26.46 12.45
C ASP A 27 4.52 -26.77 13.02
N PRO A 28 4.27 -28.01 13.49
CA PRO A 28 2.99 -28.40 14.07
C PRO A 28 2.53 -27.47 15.19
N ALA A 29 3.42 -27.04 16.08
CA ALA A 29 3.12 -26.12 17.17
C ALA A 29 2.64 -24.75 16.65
N LEU A 30 3.19 -24.29 15.53
CA LEU A 30 2.77 -23.05 14.89
C LEU A 30 1.39 -23.21 14.23
N ARG A 31 1.07 -24.38 13.67
CA ARG A 31 -0.28 -24.66 13.14
C ARG A 31 -1.34 -24.65 14.23
N ASP A 32 -1.06 -25.24 15.38
CA ASP A 32 -1.99 -25.25 16.52
C ASP A 32 -2.18 -23.83 17.07
N THR A 33 -1.10 -23.05 17.18
CA THR A 33 -1.18 -21.63 17.51
C THR A 33 -2.05 -20.87 16.53
N ALA A 34 -1.84 -21.06 15.22
CA ALA A 34 -2.64 -20.41 14.17
C ALA A 34 -4.13 -20.72 14.33
N ARG A 35 -4.49 -22.00 14.43
CA ARG A 35 -5.89 -22.45 14.61
C ARG A 35 -6.54 -21.84 15.85
N ALA A 36 -5.80 -21.75 16.93
CA ALA A 36 -6.30 -21.18 18.19
C ALA A 36 -6.57 -19.65 18.07
N LEU A 37 -5.94 -18.95 17.13
CA LEU A 37 -6.12 -17.52 16.90
C LEU A 37 -7.22 -17.20 15.87
N HIS A 38 -7.48 -18.06 14.90
CA HIS A 38 -8.37 -17.77 13.76
C HIS A 38 -9.79 -17.42 14.21
N THR A 39 -10.48 -18.35 14.85
CA THR A 39 -11.89 -18.17 15.23
C THR A 39 -12.11 -16.93 16.10
N PRO A 40 -11.38 -16.71 17.22
CA PRO A 40 -11.62 -15.54 18.05
C PRO A 40 -11.42 -14.21 17.32
N VAL A 41 -10.44 -14.13 16.41
CA VAL A 41 -10.16 -12.88 15.66
C VAL A 41 -11.19 -12.65 14.58
N VAL A 42 -11.61 -13.70 13.85
CA VAL A 42 -12.62 -13.58 12.78
C VAL A 42 -14.01 -13.28 13.37
N ASP A 43 -14.38 -13.92 14.48
CA ASP A 43 -15.67 -13.64 15.15
C ASP A 43 -15.71 -12.23 15.73
N TRP A 44 -14.62 -11.79 16.34
CA TRP A 44 -14.48 -10.40 16.78
C TRP A 44 -14.65 -9.42 15.61
N PHE A 45 -14.04 -9.70 14.49
CA PHE A 45 -14.13 -8.86 13.29
C PHE A 45 -15.57 -8.79 12.76
N ALA A 46 -16.31 -9.88 12.79
CA ALA A 46 -17.70 -9.92 12.33
C ALA A 46 -18.61 -8.93 13.08
N THR A 47 -18.27 -8.61 14.35
CA THR A 47 -19.09 -7.74 15.21
C THR A 47 -18.50 -6.33 15.42
N HIS A 48 -17.21 -6.14 15.16
CA HIS A 48 -16.49 -4.90 15.47
C HIS A 48 -15.86 -4.22 14.25
N ALA A 49 -15.98 -4.81 13.06
CA ALA A 49 -15.42 -4.22 11.84
C ALA A 49 -16.05 -2.85 11.58
N ARG A 50 -15.20 -1.87 11.24
CA ARG A 50 -15.67 -0.57 10.75
C ARG A 50 -16.38 -0.74 9.42
N ASP A 51 -17.50 -0.05 9.23
CA ASP A 51 -18.13 0.08 7.91
C ASP A 51 -17.30 1.04 7.05
N LEU A 52 -16.50 0.50 6.16
CA LEU A 52 -15.63 1.26 5.26
C LEU A 52 -16.07 1.01 3.82
N PRO A 53 -16.23 2.05 2.97
CA PRO A 53 -16.80 1.92 1.64
C PRO A 53 -16.01 0.95 0.74
N TRP A 54 -14.69 0.85 0.90
CA TRP A 54 -13.85 -0.10 0.14
C TRP A 54 -13.95 -1.56 0.60
N ARG A 55 -14.72 -1.86 1.66
CA ARG A 55 -15.07 -3.23 2.11
C ARG A 55 -16.40 -3.72 1.59
N ARG A 56 -17.17 -2.82 1.00
CA ARG A 56 -18.49 -3.15 0.44
C ARG A 56 -18.30 -3.80 -0.95
N PRO A 57 -19.16 -4.75 -1.34
CA PRO A 57 -19.07 -5.42 -2.64
C PRO A 57 -19.02 -4.46 -3.84
N GLU A 58 -19.74 -3.33 -3.75
CA GLU A 58 -19.85 -2.33 -4.80
C GLU A 58 -18.52 -1.63 -5.12
N ALA A 59 -17.58 -1.64 -4.18
CA ALA A 59 -16.25 -1.06 -4.41
C ALA A 59 -15.46 -1.81 -5.48
N GLY A 60 -15.68 -3.11 -5.61
CA GLY A 60 -14.95 -3.97 -6.54
C GLY A 60 -13.44 -3.92 -6.33
N ALA A 61 -12.71 -4.56 -7.21
CA ALA A 61 -11.25 -4.61 -7.11
C ALA A 61 -10.58 -3.24 -7.33
N TRP A 62 -11.19 -2.39 -8.15
CA TRP A 62 -10.68 -1.03 -8.36
C TRP A 62 -10.79 -0.18 -7.09
N GLY A 63 -11.95 -0.17 -6.43
CA GLY A 63 -12.13 0.58 -5.19
C GLY A 63 -11.22 0.09 -4.07
N VAL A 64 -11.02 -1.22 -3.94
CA VAL A 64 -10.02 -1.78 -3.01
C VAL A 64 -8.62 -1.27 -3.36
N MET A 65 -8.21 -1.32 -4.62
CA MET A 65 -6.90 -0.86 -5.05
C MET A 65 -6.69 0.63 -4.78
N VAL A 66 -7.67 1.49 -5.09
CA VAL A 66 -7.65 2.92 -4.78
C VAL A 66 -7.45 3.16 -3.29
N SER A 67 -8.22 2.47 -2.45
CA SER A 67 -8.11 2.59 -0.99
C SER A 67 -6.72 2.21 -0.49
N GLU A 68 -6.15 1.12 -1.01
CA GLU A 68 -4.82 0.65 -0.60
C GLU A 68 -3.70 1.63 -0.98
N PHE A 69 -3.81 2.31 -2.13
CA PHE A 69 -2.90 3.41 -2.48
C PHE A 69 -3.07 4.61 -1.53
N MET A 70 -4.30 4.96 -1.17
CA MET A 70 -4.58 6.13 -0.32
C MET A 70 -4.21 5.89 1.14
N LEU A 71 -4.38 4.66 1.65
CA LEU A 71 -4.14 4.29 3.05
C LEU A 71 -2.65 4.13 3.41
N GLN A 72 -1.74 4.06 2.42
CA GLN A 72 -0.31 4.00 2.70
C GLN A 72 0.10 5.21 3.56
N GLN A 73 0.45 4.97 4.83
CA GLN A 73 0.87 5.99 5.80
C GLN A 73 -0.14 7.17 5.99
N THR A 74 -1.40 6.98 5.63
CA THR A 74 -2.45 7.99 5.78
C THR A 74 -3.61 7.42 6.60
N PRO A 75 -4.04 8.08 7.69
CA PRO A 75 -5.15 7.61 8.52
C PRO A 75 -6.48 7.56 7.75
N VAL A 76 -7.33 6.60 8.09
CA VAL A 76 -8.65 6.35 7.48
C VAL A 76 -9.52 7.61 7.42
N ASN A 77 -9.60 8.37 8.50
CA ASN A 77 -10.43 9.59 8.58
C ASN A 77 -10.01 10.68 7.59
N ARG A 78 -8.77 10.67 7.12
CA ARG A 78 -8.29 11.58 6.06
C ARG A 78 -8.52 11.01 4.67
N VAL A 79 -8.49 9.70 4.54
CA VAL A 79 -8.69 9.00 3.26
C VAL A 79 -10.15 9.00 2.86
N LEU A 80 -11.04 8.72 3.79
CA LEU A 80 -12.46 8.48 3.53
C LEU A 80 -13.11 9.55 2.63
N PRO A 81 -13.08 10.86 2.95
CA PRO A 81 -13.73 11.87 2.11
C PRO A 81 -13.09 11.99 0.71
N VAL A 82 -11.78 11.78 0.60
CA VAL A 82 -11.08 11.85 -0.69
C VAL A 82 -11.40 10.61 -1.54
N TYR A 83 -11.48 9.45 -0.94
CA TYR A 83 -11.86 8.20 -1.60
C TYR A 83 -13.28 8.28 -2.17
N GLU A 84 -14.25 8.77 -1.40
CA GLU A 84 -15.62 8.92 -1.86
C GLU A 84 -15.75 9.84 -3.07
N GLU A 85 -15.07 10.99 -3.05
CA GLU A 85 -15.05 11.91 -4.21
C GLU A 85 -14.29 11.32 -5.41
N TRP A 86 -13.21 10.58 -5.15
CA TRP A 86 -12.44 9.90 -6.18
C TRP A 86 -13.27 8.84 -6.91
N MET A 87 -13.97 7.98 -6.14
CA MET A 87 -14.80 6.92 -6.71
C MET A 87 -16.05 7.44 -7.43
N LYS A 88 -16.60 8.58 -7.04
CA LYS A 88 -17.64 9.27 -7.81
C LYS A 88 -17.14 9.76 -9.16
N ARG A 89 -15.93 10.32 -9.19
CA ARG A 89 -15.35 10.87 -10.41
C ARG A 89 -14.80 9.78 -11.33
N TRP A 90 -14.17 8.77 -10.77
CA TRP A 90 -13.49 7.70 -11.52
C TRP A 90 -13.83 6.31 -10.99
N PRO A 91 -15.06 5.85 -11.25
CA PRO A 91 -15.53 4.54 -10.76
C PRO A 91 -14.81 3.35 -11.38
N ARG A 92 -14.10 3.53 -12.52
CA ARG A 92 -13.34 2.48 -13.21
C ARG A 92 -11.92 2.93 -13.51
N PRO A 93 -10.98 2.00 -13.70
CA PRO A 93 -9.61 2.34 -14.11
C PRO A 93 -9.56 3.19 -15.39
N ALA A 94 -10.39 2.86 -16.39
CA ALA A 94 -10.43 3.56 -17.67
C ALA A 94 -10.82 5.04 -17.53
N ASP A 95 -11.70 5.36 -16.58
CA ASP A 95 -12.13 6.74 -16.34
C ASP A 95 -10.96 7.61 -15.82
N LEU A 96 -10.13 7.06 -14.92
CA LEU A 96 -8.92 7.74 -14.45
C LEU A 96 -7.82 7.78 -15.53
N ALA A 97 -7.69 6.70 -16.30
CA ALA A 97 -6.69 6.60 -17.36
C ALA A 97 -6.90 7.62 -18.49
N ALA A 98 -8.15 8.03 -18.73
CA ALA A 98 -8.52 9.02 -19.73
C ALA A 98 -8.20 10.46 -19.31
N GLU A 99 -7.95 10.70 -18.03
CA GLU A 99 -7.64 12.04 -17.50
C GLU A 99 -6.14 12.35 -17.59
N ALA A 100 -5.82 13.62 -17.56
CA ALA A 100 -4.44 14.04 -17.38
C ALA A 100 -3.93 13.63 -15.97
N PRO A 101 -2.66 13.19 -15.83
CA PRO A 101 -2.12 12.77 -14.53
C PRO A 101 -2.16 13.89 -13.48
N GLY A 102 -2.14 15.15 -13.88
CA GLY A 102 -2.33 16.32 -13.02
C GLY A 102 -3.68 16.35 -12.32
N GLU A 103 -4.73 15.80 -12.94
CA GLU A 103 -6.05 15.72 -12.32
C GLU A 103 -6.07 14.70 -11.16
N ALA A 104 -5.35 13.59 -11.30
CA ALA A 104 -5.11 12.68 -10.18
C ALA A 104 -4.37 13.38 -9.03
N VAL A 105 -3.33 14.17 -9.32
CA VAL A 105 -2.60 14.96 -8.32
C VAL A 105 -3.51 16.01 -7.68
N ARG A 106 -4.38 16.67 -8.46
CA ARG A 106 -5.36 17.65 -7.98
C ARG A 106 -6.34 17.01 -7.01
N ALA A 107 -6.98 15.93 -7.39
CA ALA A 107 -7.96 15.21 -6.58
C ALA A 107 -7.35 14.50 -5.37
N TRP A 108 -6.05 14.17 -5.39
CA TRP A 108 -5.33 13.62 -4.24
C TRP A 108 -5.33 14.56 -3.03
N GLY A 109 -5.45 15.84 -3.28
CA GLY A 109 -5.60 16.85 -2.25
C GLY A 109 -4.48 16.80 -1.21
N ARG A 110 -4.86 16.72 0.07
CA ARG A 110 -3.96 16.83 1.22
C ARG A 110 -3.57 15.46 1.83
N LEU A 111 -3.72 14.35 1.11
CA LEU A 111 -3.40 13.00 1.64
C LEU A 111 -1.91 12.82 1.98
N GLY A 112 -1.05 13.62 1.37
CA GLY A 112 0.41 13.50 1.48
C GLY A 112 0.97 12.48 0.48
N TYR A 113 2.31 12.47 0.35
CA TYR A 113 3.01 11.59 -0.61
C TYR A 113 2.37 11.59 -2.02
N PRO A 114 2.28 12.75 -2.68
CA PRO A 114 1.45 12.96 -3.89
C PRO A 114 1.90 12.11 -5.10
N ARG A 115 3.14 11.60 -5.12
CA ARG A 115 3.59 10.63 -6.14
C ARG A 115 2.73 9.36 -6.21
N ARG A 116 2.00 9.04 -5.14
CA ARG A 116 1.06 7.91 -5.15
C ARG A 116 -0.11 8.15 -6.12
N ALA A 117 -0.54 9.41 -6.27
CA ALA A 117 -1.57 9.76 -7.27
C ALA A 117 -1.09 9.46 -8.69
N LEU A 118 0.14 9.85 -9.04
CA LEU A 118 0.74 9.54 -10.35
C LEU A 118 0.91 8.03 -10.57
N ARG A 119 1.32 7.31 -9.53
CA ARG A 119 1.46 5.84 -9.59
C ARG A 119 0.12 5.15 -9.79
N LEU A 120 -0.92 5.61 -9.08
CA LEU A 120 -2.28 5.08 -9.25
C LEU A 120 -2.82 5.40 -10.65
N HIS A 121 -2.59 6.61 -11.17
CA HIS A 121 -2.92 6.96 -12.55
C HIS A 121 -2.18 6.06 -13.56
N GLY A 122 -0.87 5.86 -13.38
CA GLY A 122 -0.10 4.95 -14.22
C GLY A 122 -0.59 3.50 -14.15
N ALA A 123 -1.00 3.03 -12.96
CA ALA A 123 -1.62 1.72 -12.80
C ALA A 123 -2.97 1.63 -13.54
N ALA A 124 -3.81 2.65 -13.43
CA ALA A 124 -5.09 2.74 -14.15
C ALA A 124 -4.89 2.67 -15.69
N LYS A 125 -3.90 3.39 -16.19
CA LYS A 125 -3.51 3.37 -17.61
C LYS A 125 -3.06 1.98 -18.05
N ALA A 126 -2.17 1.34 -17.28
CA ALA A 126 -1.72 -0.02 -17.56
C ALA A 126 -2.86 -1.05 -17.51
N ILE A 127 -3.82 -0.90 -16.58
CA ILE A 127 -5.00 -1.76 -16.48
C ILE A 127 -5.90 -1.58 -17.72
N ALA A 128 -6.16 -0.34 -18.13
CA ALA A 128 -6.97 -0.07 -19.31
C ALA A 128 -6.33 -0.63 -20.60
N GLU A 129 -5.02 -0.46 -20.76
CA GLU A 129 -4.29 -0.84 -21.97
C GLU A 129 -4.00 -2.35 -22.07
N ARG A 130 -3.74 -3.03 -20.94
CA ARG A 130 -3.17 -4.39 -20.93
C ARG A 130 -4.08 -5.43 -20.31
N HIS A 131 -5.11 -5.01 -19.57
CA HIS A 131 -5.99 -5.90 -18.83
C HIS A 131 -7.47 -5.65 -19.13
N GLY A 132 -7.79 -5.08 -20.29
CA GLY A 132 -9.18 -4.85 -20.71
C GLY A 132 -9.99 -3.93 -19.80
N GLY A 133 -9.32 -3.09 -18.99
CA GLY A 133 -9.98 -2.21 -18.04
C GLY A 133 -10.30 -2.85 -16.67
N GLU A 134 -9.99 -4.13 -16.49
CA GLU A 134 -10.24 -4.86 -15.26
C GLU A 134 -8.96 -5.05 -14.43
N VAL A 135 -9.05 -4.83 -13.12
CA VAL A 135 -7.91 -5.07 -12.22
C VAL A 135 -7.54 -6.55 -12.26
N PRO A 136 -6.29 -6.92 -12.54
CA PRO A 136 -5.92 -8.33 -12.67
C PRO A 136 -6.04 -9.10 -11.34
N VAL A 137 -6.40 -10.37 -11.43
CA VAL A 137 -6.55 -11.27 -10.26
C VAL A 137 -5.21 -11.83 -9.80
N GLU A 138 -4.31 -12.08 -10.74
CA GLU A 138 -3.06 -12.77 -10.46
C GLU A 138 -2.04 -11.85 -9.79
N HIS A 139 -1.47 -12.30 -8.68
CA HIS A 139 -0.49 -11.54 -7.89
C HIS A 139 0.69 -11.02 -8.74
N ALA A 140 1.21 -11.85 -9.64
CA ALA A 140 2.32 -11.46 -10.52
C ALA A 140 1.93 -10.33 -11.49
N GLN A 141 0.70 -10.34 -12.01
CA GLN A 141 0.19 -9.29 -12.88
C GLN A 141 -0.03 -7.98 -12.11
N LEU A 142 -0.51 -8.05 -10.87
CA LEU A 142 -0.64 -6.90 -9.98
C LEU A 142 0.72 -6.28 -9.69
N LEU A 143 1.74 -7.07 -9.38
CA LEU A 143 3.11 -6.59 -9.14
C LEU A 143 3.73 -5.87 -10.36
N ALA A 144 3.29 -6.22 -11.57
CA ALA A 144 3.76 -5.59 -12.80
C ALA A 144 3.11 -4.21 -13.06
N LEU A 145 2.10 -3.82 -12.28
CA LEU A 145 1.46 -2.52 -12.39
C LEU A 145 2.30 -1.40 -11.75
N PRO A 146 2.35 -0.21 -12.35
CA PRO A 146 3.06 0.94 -11.79
C PRO A 146 2.68 1.24 -10.34
N GLY A 147 3.66 1.26 -9.44
CA GLY A 147 3.47 1.62 -8.04
C GLY A 147 2.82 0.57 -7.15
N VAL A 148 2.51 -0.59 -7.68
CA VAL A 148 2.03 -1.74 -6.91
C VAL A 148 3.23 -2.53 -6.39
N GLY A 149 3.33 -2.65 -5.07
CA GLY A 149 4.32 -3.47 -4.38
C GLY A 149 3.68 -4.72 -3.78
N GLU A 150 4.51 -5.59 -3.18
CA GLU A 150 4.10 -6.84 -2.53
C GLU A 150 2.87 -6.70 -1.64
N TYR A 151 2.85 -5.66 -0.78
CA TYR A 151 1.71 -5.41 0.09
C TYR A 151 0.43 -5.13 -0.69
N THR A 152 0.47 -4.18 -1.63
CA THR A 152 -0.73 -3.77 -2.39
C THR A 152 -1.25 -4.91 -3.25
N ALA A 153 -0.36 -5.67 -3.91
CA ALA A 153 -0.75 -6.85 -4.67
C ALA A 153 -1.43 -7.90 -3.78
N ALA A 154 -0.82 -8.22 -2.63
CA ALA A 154 -1.37 -9.15 -1.67
C ALA A 154 -2.74 -8.71 -1.12
N ALA A 155 -2.89 -7.42 -0.81
CA ALA A 155 -4.14 -6.84 -0.31
C ALA A 155 -5.26 -6.92 -1.36
N VAL A 156 -4.98 -6.58 -2.62
CA VAL A 156 -5.97 -6.69 -3.71
C VAL A 156 -6.37 -8.15 -3.93
N VAL A 157 -5.42 -9.08 -4.01
CA VAL A 157 -5.72 -10.53 -4.15
C VAL A 157 -6.61 -11.02 -3.00
N SER A 158 -6.30 -10.61 -1.78
CA SER A 158 -7.03 -11.06 -0.59
C SER A 158 -8.37 -10.35 -0.44
N PHE A 159 -8.39 -9.02 -0.46
CA PHE A 159 -9.58 -8.25 -0.07
C PHE A 159 -10.60 -8.08 -1.21
N ALA A 160 -10.13 -7.98 -2.45
CA ALA A 160 -11.02 -7.82 -3.59
C ALA A 160 -11.48 -9.16 -4.18
N TYR A 161 -10.59 -10.14 -4.22
CA TYR A 161 -10.87 -11.43 -4.85
C TYR A 161 -11.10 -12.57 -3.87
N GLY A 162 -11.00 -12.29 -2.56
CA GLY A 162 -11.26 -13.27 -1.52
C GLY A 162 -10.29 -14.44 -1.51
N LYS A 163 -9.09 -14.30 -2.14
CA LYS A 163 -8.14 -15.38 -2.28
C LYS A 163 -7.14 -15.44 -1.13
N ARG A 164 -6.60 -16.63 -0.90
CA ARG A 164 -5.60 -16.89 0.13
C ARG A 164 -4.27 -16.22 -0.21
N HIS A 165 -3.97 -15.11 0.44
CA HIS A 165 -2.68 -14.42 0.35
C HIS A 165 -2.27 -13.79 1.67
N ALA A 166 -0.96 -13.81 2.00
CA ALA A 166 -0.44 -13.21 3.22
C ALA A 166 -0.33 -11.70 3.06
N VAL A 167 -1.17 -10.96 3.79
CA VAL A 167 -1.16 -9.49 3.81
C VAL A 167 -0.40 -9.01 5.04
N LEU A 168 0.71 -8.30 4.86
CA LEU A 168 1.60 -7.85 5.91
C LEU A 168 1.75 -6.33 5.92
N ASP A 169 0.82 -5.64 6.58
CA ASP A 169 0.97 -4.23 6.93
C ASP A 169 1.61 -4.04 8.31
N THR A 170 1.77 -2.80 8.72
CA THR A 170 2.31 -2.46 10.05
C THR A 170 1.42 -2.93 11.21
N ASN A 171 0.11 -3.06 11.00
CA ASN A 171 -0.84 -3.52 12.00
C ASN A 171 -0.75 -5.04 12.17
N VAL A 172 -0.82 -5.78 11.06
CA VAL A 172 -0.69 -7.24 11.05
C VAL A 172 0.66 -7.67 11.64
N ARG A 173 1.76 -7.05 11.20
CA ARG A 173 3.10 -7.32 11.73
C ARG A 173 3.18 -7.12 13.25
N ARG A 174 2.55 -6.09 13.77
CA ARG A 174 2.52 -5.81 15.22
C ARG A 174 1.68 -6.84 15.96
N VAL A 175 0.53 -7.25 15.43
CA VAL A 175 -0.28 -8.30 16.02
C VAL A 175 0.53 -9.60 16.10
N PHE A 176 1.18 -10.01 15.01
CA PHE A 176 1.98 -11.25 14.99
C PHE A 176 3.21 -11.17 15.89
N ALA A 177 3.89 -10.02 15.95
CA ALA A 177 5.00 -9.81 16.85
C ALA A 177 4.59 -10.02 18.31
N ARG A 178 3.43 -9.49 18.72
CA ARG A 178 2.92 -9.64 20.08
C ARG A 178 2.28 -11.00 20.34
N ALA A 179 1.34 -11.39 19.50
CA ALA A 179 0.54 -12.59 19.75
C ALA A 179 1.33 -13.89 19.63
N VAL A 180 2.29 -13.96 18.70
CA VAL A 180 3.03 -15.18 18.37
C VAL A 180 4.49 -15.09 18.79
N SER A 181 5.17 -13.98 18.50
CA SER A 181 6.62 -13.88 18.77
C SER A 181 6.96 -13.32 20.16
N GLY A 182 6.00 -12.93 20.99
CA GLY A 182 6.20 -12.38 22.33
C GLY A 182 6.94 -11.04 22.38
N ARG A 183 6.98 -10.29 21.28
CA ARG A 183 7.72 -9.02 21.17
C ARG A 183 6.75 -7.84 21.08
N GLN A 184 7.05 -6.75 21.77
CA GLN A 184 6.22 -5.54 21.75
C GLN A 184 6.09 -4.94 20.34
N TYR A 185 7.16 -4.93 19.56
CA TYR A 185 7.21 -4.38 18.19
C TYR A 185 7.87 -5.33 17.21
N PRO A 186 7.42 -5.32 15.94
CA PRO A 186 8.13 -6.00 14.88
C PRO A 186 9.45 -5.28 14.53
N PRO A 187 10.38 -5.92 13.80
CA PRO A 187 11.57 -5.28 13.23
C PRO A 187 11.23 -4.03 12.40
N ASN A 188 12.22 -3.15 12.15
CA ASN A 188 11.97 -1.91 11.39
C ASN A 188 11.55 -2.19 9.93
N ALA A 189 12.20 -3.15 9.27
CA ALA A 189 11.82 -3.61 7.93
C ALA A 189 11.16 -4.99 7.99
N THR A 190 10.32 -5.31 7.00
CA THR A 190 9.70 -6.63 6.87
C THR A 190 10.75 -7.68 6.52
N THR A 191 10.92 -8.68 7.38
CA THR A 191 11.91 -9.75 7.24
C THR A 191 11.35 -10.98 6.49
N ALA A 192 12.24 -11.84 6.01
CA ALA A 192 11.86 -13.13 5.45
C ALA A 192 11.14 -14.01 6.49
N ALA A 193 11.59 -13.97 7.75
CA ALA A 193 10.97 -14.71 8.85
C ALA A 193 9.52 -14.24 9.11
N GLU A 194 9.23 -12.92 9.06
CA GLU A 194 7.86 -12.42 9.19
C GLU A 194 6.98 -12.87 8.02
N ARG A 195 7.51 -12.89 6.79
CA ARG A 195 6.78 -13.41 5.63
C ARG A 195 6.49 -14.91 5.74
N LYS A 196 7.47 -15.70 6.23
CA LYS A 196 7.28 -17.13 6.51
C LYS A 196 6.21 -17.34 7.59
N LEU A 197 6.29 -16.61 8.69
CA LEU A 197 5.32 -16.65 9.78
C LEU A 197 3.91 -16.30 9.28
N ALA A 198 3.76 -15.22 8.51
CA ALA A 198 2.47 -14.79 7.98
C ALA A 198 1.83 -15.86 7.09
N ARG A 199 2.61 -16.51 6.22
CA ARG A 199 2.14 -17.64 5.41
C ARG A 199 1.72 -18.85 6.25
N ALA A 200 2.48 -19.14 7.30
CA ALA A 200 2.19 -20.26 8.21
C ALA A 200 0.94 -20.03 9.07
N LEU A 201 0.62 -18.75 9.35
CA LEU A 201 -0.59 -18.38 10.09
C LEU A 201 -1.84 -18.23 9.22
N LEU A 202 -1.75 -18.38 7.90
CA LEU A 202 -2.92 -18.30 7.03
C LEU A 202 -3.81 -19.54 7.18
N PRO A 203 -5.14 -19.39 7.30
CA PRO A 203 -6.11 -20.45 7.09
C PRO A 203 -5.91 -21.13 5.73
N GLU A 204 -6.34 -22.38 5.61
CA GLU A 204 -6.13 -23.16 4.38
C GLU A 204 -7.08 -22.76 3.25
N ASP A 205 -8.34 -22.45 3.58
CA ASP A 205 -9.33 -22.03 2.61
C ASP A 205 -9.26 -20.53 2.31
N ASP A 206 -9.58 -20.16 1.08
CA ASP A 206 -9.50 -18.81 0.56
C ASP A 206 -10.36 -17.81 1.34
N THR A 207 -11.60 -18.16 1.62
CA THR A 207 -12.58 -17.28 2.29
C THR A 207 -12.15 -16.94 3.71
N THR A 208 -11.79 -17.94 4.50
CA THR A 208 -11.32 -17.74 5.88
C THR A 208 -9.98 -16.99 5.88
N ALA A 209 -9.08 -17.29 4.93
CA ALA A 209 -7.79 -16.59 4.82
C ALA A 209 -7.95 -15.11 4.52
N SER A 210 -8.84 -14.73 3.60
CA SER A 210 -9.15 -13.34 3.30
C SER A 210 -9.76 -12.63 4.51
N ARG A 211 -10.74 -13.25 5.18
CA ARG A 211 -11.34 -12.72 6.40
C ARG A 211 -10.33 -12.56 7.54
N TRP A 212 -9.45 -13.54 7.73
CA TRP A 212 -8.36 -13.49 8.69
C TRP A 212 -7.40 -12.34 8.44
N ALA A 213 -7.01 -12.09 7.18
CA ALA A 213 -6.14 -10.98 6.83
C ALA A 213 -6.79 -9.63 7.17
N ALA A 214 -8.05 -9.43 6.80
CA ALA A 214 -8.81 -8.22 7.13
C ALA A 214 -9.02 -8.07 8.65
N ALA A 215 -9.37 -9.16 9.33
CA ALA A 215 -9.62 -9.18 10.78
C ALA A 215 -8.37 -8.87 11.60
N THR A 216 -7.24 -9.44 11.22
CA THR A 216 -5.97 -9.20 11.90
C THR A 216 -5.50 -7.75 11.71
N MET A 217 -5.68 -7.20 10.52
CA MET A 217 -5.39 -5.78 10.23
C MET A 217 -6.26 -4.87 11.09
N GLU A 218 -7.56 -5.14 11.16
CA GLU A 218 -8.51 -4.36 11.96
C GLU A 218 -8.22 -4.45 13.46
N LEU A 219 -7.92 -5.66 13.96
CA LEU A 219 -7.50 -5.86 15.35
C LEU A 219 -6.27 -5.02 15.69
N GLY A 220 -5.30 -4.98 14.78
CA GLY A 220 -4.12 -4.13 14.92
C GLY A 220 -4.44 -2.64 14.89
N ALA A 221 -5.41 -2.22 14.11
CA ALA A 221 -5.81 -0.81 14.01
C ALA A 221 -6.61 -0.32 15.22
N LEU A 222 -7.49 -1.15 15.78
CA LEU A 222 -8.47 -0.74 16.80
C LEU A 222 -8.11 -1.16 18.23
N VAL A 223 -7.48 -2.31 18.40
CA VAL A 223 -7.23 -2.92 19.71
C VAL A 223 -5.74 -3.05 19.99
N CYS A 224 -5.00 -3.77 19.14
CA CYS A 224 -3.58 -3.99 19.29
C CYS A 224 -2.76 -2.80 18.75
N THR A 225 -3.09 -1.59 19.18
CA THR A 225 -2.48 -0.34 18.71
C THR A 225 -0.99 -0.24 19.07
N ALA A 226 -0.24 0.64 18.38
CA ALA A 226 1.19 0.79 18.61
C ALA A 226 1.49 1.33 20.02
N ARG A 227 0.69 2.31 20.44
CA ARG A 227 0.75 2.88 21.81
C ARG A 227 -0.55 2.53 22.53
N ASN A 228 -0.48 2.25 23.80
CA ASN A 228 -1.63 1.96 24.67
C ASN A 228 -2.58 0.89 24.08
N PRO A 229 -2.13 -0.34 23.81
CA PRO A 229 -2.98 -1.39 23.30
C PRO A 229 -4.10 -1.73 24.31
N GLN A 230 -5.30 -1.98 23.78
CA GLN A 230 -6.51 -2.27 24.56
C GLN A 230 -6.60 -3.78 24.85
N CYS A 231 -5.60 -4.33 25.58
CA CYS A 231 -5.49 -5.78 25.79
C CYS A 231 -6.70 -6.39 26.52
N GLY A 232 -7.37 -5.65 27.40
CA GLY A 232 -8.60 -6.09 28.07
C GLY A 232 -9.80 -6.29 27.12
N ARG A 233 -9.75 -5.76 25.87
CA ARG A 233 -10.78 -5.94 24.84
C ARG A 233 -10.31 -6.88 23.71
N CYS A 234 -9.10 -7.42 23.83
CA CYS A 234 -8.51 -8.23 22.77
C CYS A 234 -9.05 -9.66 22.80
N PRO A 235 -9.61 -10.18 21.69
CA PRO A 235 -10.21 -11.53 21.66
C PRO A 235 -9.18 -12.65 21.86
N ILE A 236 -7.90 -12.35 21.71
CA ILE A 236 -6.80 -13.31 21.84
C ILE A 236 -5.85 -12.98 23.01
N ALA A 237 -6.27 -12.13 23.97
CA ALA A 237 -5.41 -11.70 25.08
C ALA A 237 -4.86 -12.90 25.88
N ALA A 238 -5.70 -13.88 26.21
CA ALA A 238 -5.32 -15.09 26.96
C ALA A 238 -4.35 -16.03 26.21
N ARG A 239 -4.15 -15.83 24.90
CA ARG A 239 -3.24 -16.62 24.05
C ARG A 239 -2.07 -15.79 23.51
N CYS A 240 -2.03 -14.50 23.87
CA CYS A 240 -1.02 -13.58 23.36
C CYS A 240 0.32 -13.84 24.07
N ALA A 241 1.32 -14.30 23.31
CA ALA A 241 2.64 -14.61 23.87
C ALA A 241 3.28 -13.42 24.60
N TRP A 242 3.09 -12.19 24.11
CA TRP A 242 3.58 -10.98 24.76
C TRP A 242 2.88 -10.72 26.11
N GLN A 243 1.56 -10.90 26.19
CA GLN A 243 0.80 -10.77 27.43
C GLN A 243 1.17 -11.85 28.44
N LEU A 244 1.29 -13.10 28.00
CA LEU A 244 1.70 -14.24 28.84
C LEU A 244 3.11 -14.08 29.40
N ALA A 245 3.97 -13.36 28.70
CA ALA A 245 5.33 -13.01 29.16
C ALA A 245 5.36 -11.77 30.09
N GLY A 246 4.20 -11.25 30.52
CA GLY A 246 4.13 -10.05 31.36
C GLY A 246 4.28 -8.73 30.59
N ALA A 247 4.03 -8.74 29.29
CA ALA A 247 4.07 -7.56 28.40
C ALA A 247 5.41 -6.78 28.46
N PRO A 248 6.57 -7.44 28.29
CA PRO A 248 7.87 -6.79 28.44
C PRO A 248 8.03 -5.61 27.50
N GLU A 249 8.62 -4.54 28.02
CA GLU A 249 8.92 -3.35 27.25
C GLU A 249 10.04 -3.58 26.24
N HIS A 250 9.96 -2.85 25.13
CA HIS A 250 10.97 -2.91 24.08
C HIS A 250 12.30 -2.28 24.55
N GLN A 251 13.36 -3.06 24.54
CA GLN A 251 14.72 -2.66 24.95
C GLN A 251 15.48 -1.86 23.87
N GLY A 252 14.85 -1.56 22.72
CA GLY A 252 15.51 -0.89 21.62
C GLY A 252 15.40 0.65 21.67
N PRO A 253 16.11 1.37 20.79
CA PRO A 253 16.06 2.83 20.74
C PRO A 253 14.63 3.34 20.44
N ALA A 254 14.27 4.45 21.07
CA ALA A 254 12.98 5.10 20.88
C ALA A 254 12.75 5.43 19.38
N ARG A 255 11.58 5.15 18.86
CA ARG A 255 11.20 5.50 17.48
C ARG A 255 11.13 7.02 17.34
N ARG A 256 12.01 7.59 16.51
CA ARG A 256 12.02 9.03 16.24
C ARG A 256 10.77 9.42 15.45
N THR A 257 10.02 10.41 15.96
CA THR A 257 8.98 11.11 15.20
C THR A 257 9.65 12.15 14.30
N GLN A 258 9.32 12.15 13.01
CA GLN A 258 9.81 13.19 12.11
C GLN A 258 9.02 14.48 12.31
N ALA A 259 9.71 15.59 12.54
CA ALA A 259 9.11 16.91 12.50
C ALA A 259 8.52 17.18 11.10
N TYR A 260 7.44 17.95 11.04
CA TYR A 260 6.83 18.39 9.78
C TYR A 260 7.08 19.88 9.53
N ALA A 261 6.99 20.70 10.56
CA ALA A 261 7.19 22.14 10.49
C ALA A 261 8.63 22.48 10.07
N GLY A 262 8.80 23.41 9.12
CA GLY A 262 10.09 23.84 8.61
C GLY A 262 10.78 22.88 7.63
N THR A 263 10.17 21.74 7.30
CA THR A 263 10.78 20.75 6.40
C THR A 263 10.44 20.99 4.92
N ASP A 264 11.28 20.49 4.02
CA ASP A 264 11.00 20.51 2.57
C ASP A 264 9.65 19.86 2.24
N ARG A 265 9.20 18.86 3.03
CA ARG A 265 7.88 18.25 2.90
C ARG A 265 6.75 19.28 3.09
N GLN A 266 6.89 20.18 4.04
CA GLN A 266 5.92 21.26 4.23
C GLN A 266 5.92 22.25 3.07
N VAL A 267 7.11 22.65 2.61
CA VAL A 267 7.26 23.60 1.48
C VAL A 267 6.65 23.00 0.22
N ARG A 268 7.01 21.76 -0.12
CA ARG A 268 6.43 21.02 -1.26
C ARG A 268 4.90 20.95 -1.18
N GLY A 269 4.37 20.69 0.01
CA GLY A 269 2.92 20.65 0.22
C GLY A 269 2.23 21.99 -0.04
N ARG A 270 2.85 23.11 0.35
CA ARG A 270 2.34 24.46 0.09
C ARG A 270 2.40 24.82 -1.40
N LEU A 271 3.52 24.55 -2.07
CA LEU A 271 3.68 24.79 -3.51
C LEU A 271 2.63 24.01 -4.32
N LEU A 272 2.45 22.73 -4.02
CA LEU A 272 1.41 21.91 -4.66
C LEU A 272 -0.01 22.42 -4.37
N ALA A 273 -0.26 22.99 -3.20
CA ALA A 273 -1.59 23.53 -2.88
C ALA A 273 -1.97 24.67 -3.82
N VAL A 274 -1.02 25.57 -4.14
CA VAL A 274 -1.23 26.67 -5.12
C VAL A 274 -1.51 26.10 -6.51
N LEU A 275 -0.67 25.14 -6.97
CA LEU A 275 -0.82 24.54 -8.30
C LEU A 275 -2.13 23.75 -8.45
N ARG A 276 -2.60 23.10 -7.39
CA ARG A 276 -3.90 22.39 -7.37
C ARG A 276 -5.09 23.34 -7.46
N ALA A 277 -4.99 24.51 -6.85
CA ALA A 277 -6.05 25.52 -6.87
C ALA A 277 -6.12 26.27 -8.21
N ALA A 278 -5.01 26.32 -8.94
CA ALA A 278 -4.92 27.03 -10.21
C ALA A 278 -5.56 26.23 -11.36
N LYS A 279 -6.30 26.92 -12.23
CA LYS A 279 -6.79 26.40 -13.52
C LYS A 279 -5.78 26.66 -14.64
N GLU A 280 -5.03 27.75 -14.54
CA GLU A 280 -4.01 28.18 -15.49
C GLU A 280 -2.59 27.98 -14.91
N PRO A 281 -1.55 27.97 -15.76
CA PRO A 281 -0.17 27.93 -15.27
C PRO A 281 0.18 29.05 -14.33
N VAL A 282 0.78 28.73 -13.19
CA VAL A 282 1.15 29.63 -12.11
C VAL A 282 2.52 30.25 -12.40
N ALA A 283 2.66 31.57 -12.24
CA ALA A 283 3.93 32.25 -12.38
C ALA A 283 4.88 31.97 -11.20
N GLN A 284 6.20 31.97 -11.45
CA GLN A 284 7.22 31.84 -10.40
C GLN A 284 6.97 32.81 -9.24
N ALA A 285 6.61 34.06 -9.54
CA ALA A 285 6.37 35.10 -8.53
C ALA A 285 5.26 34.75 -7.54
N ASP A 286 4.24 33.99 -7.96
CA ASP A 286 3.17 33.52 -7.08
C ASP A 286 3.62 32.37 -6.19
N LEU A 287 4.45 31.46 -6.73
CA LEU A 287 5.09 30.40 -5.96
C LEU A 287 6.10 30.98 -4.95
N ASP A 288 6.76 32.09 -5.29
CA ASP A 288 7.73 32.74 -4.41
C ASP A 288 7.12 33.28 -3.12
N ARG A 289 5.83 33.61 -3.12
CA ARG A 289 5.09 34.08 -1.94
C ARG A 289 4.75 32.97 -0.95
N VAL A 290 4.87 31.69 -1.37
CA VAL A 290 4.43 30.53 -0.58
C VAL A 290 5.33 30.26 0.63
N TRP A 291 6.62 30.56 0.49
CA TRP A 291 7.63 30.27 1.51
C TRP A 291 8.71 31.34 1.53
N HIS A 292 9.07 31.83 2.73
CA HIS A 292 9.96 32.97 2.91
C HIS A 292 11.44 32.67 2.59
N GLU A 293 11.89 31.40 2.76
CA GLU A 293 13.29 31.01 2.55
C GLU A 293 13.49 30.57 1.08
N PRO A 294 14.23 31.35 0.24
CA PRO A 294 14.27 31.17 -1.20
C PRO A 294 15.02 29.90 -1.63
N VAL A 295 16.11 29.54 -0.95
CA VAL A 295 16.90 28.33 -1.30
C VAL A 295 16.10 27.06 -1.03
N GLN A 296 15.42 26.99 0.11
CA GLN A 296 14.57 25.86 0.45
C GLN A 296 13.39 25.74 -0.51
N ARG A 297 12.80 26.87 -0.88
CA ARG A 297 11.67 26.92 -1.82
C ARG A 297 12.09 26.44 -3.22
N ALA A 298 13.23 26.91 -3.74
CA ALA A 298 13.77 26.48 -5.03
C ALA A 298 14.03 24.96 -5.02
N ARG A 299 14.76 24.46 -4.03
CA ARG A 299 15.01 23.02 -3.88
C ARG A 299 13.73 22.20 -3.79
N ALA A 300 12.71 22.69 -3.08
CA ALA A 300 11.43 22.01 -2.97
C ALA A 300 10.67 21.98 -4.31
N LEU A 301 10.72 23.06 -5.09
CA LEU A 301 10.11 23.14 -6.43
C LEU A 301 10.84 22.23 -7.42
N ASP A 302 12.18 22.26 -7.45
CA ASP A 302 13.00 21.37 -8.27
C ASP A 302 12.69 19.91 -7.97
N GLY A 303 12.56 19.57 -6.68
CA GLY A 303 12.16 18.24 -6.26
C GLY A 303 10.74 17.85 -6.71
N LEU A 304 9.79 18.78 -6.81
CA LEU A 304 8.46 18.53 -7.38
C LEU A 304 8.51 18.27 -8.88
N VAL A 305 9.36 19.01 -9.60
CA VAL A 305 9.60 18.82 -11.04
C VAL A 305 10.27 17.47 -11.29
N ALA A 306 11.34 17.16 -10.55
CA ALA A 306 12.03 15.88 -10.66
C ALA A 306 11.13 14.66 -10.35
N ASP A 307 10.15 14.84 -9.47
CA ASP A 307 9.15 13.81 -9.14
C ASP A 307 8.01 13.71 -10.17
N GLY A 308 8.00 14.54 -11.23
CA GLY A 308 6.93 14.60 -12.23
C GLY A 308 5.60 15.15 -11.71
N LEU A 309 5.60 15.81 -10.55
CA LEU A 309 4.39 16.39 -9.94
C LEU A 309 4.09 17.80 -10.43
N VAL A 310 5.06 18.44 -11.04
CA VAL A 310 5.00 19.79 -11.58
C VAL A 310 5.73 19.82 -12.92
N GLU A 311 5.09 20.42 -13.91
CA GLU A 311 5.64 20.65 -15.23
C GLU A 311 6.07 22.11 -15.37
N PRO A 312 7.37 22.39 -15.62
CA PRO A 312 7.84 23.74 -15.92
C PRO A 312 7.49 24.14 -17.35
N LEU A 313 7.13 25.39 -17.56
CA LEU A 313 6.80 25.98 -18.84
C LEU A 313 7.69 27.19 -19.14
N GLU A 314 7.72 27.63 -20.40
CA GLU A 314 8.37 28.87 -20.80
C GLU A 314 7.86 30.08 -20.01
N GLY A 315 8.71 31.08 -19.82
CA GLY A 315 8.37 32.27 -19.04
C GLY A 315 8.28 32.05 -17.53
N LYS A 316 8.99 31.03 -16.98
CA LYS A 316 9.00 30.69 -15.55
C LYS A 316 7.58 30.48 -15.00
N ARG A 317 6.80 29.70 -15.70
CA ARG A 317 5.47 29.25 -15.28
C ARG A 317 5.47 27.76 -14.97
N TYR A 318 4.53 27.32 -14.16
CA TYR A 318 4.43 25.94 -13.68
C TYR A 318 2.97 25.49 -13.67
N ARG A 319 2.75 24.21 -13.96
CA ARG A 319 1.43 23.57 -13.86
C ARG A 319 1.53 22.16 -13.33
N LEU A 320 0.40 21.53 -13.02
CA LEU A 320 0.32 20.08 -12.83
C LEU A 320 0.50 19.37 -14.18
N PRO A 321 1.04 18.11 -14.21
CA PRO A 321 1.38 17.42 -15.43
C PRO A 321 0.15 17.15 -16.29
N LEU A 322 0.27 17.29 -17.63
CA LEU A 322 -0.78 16.98 -18.60
C LEU A 322 -0.56 15.66 -19.33
N SER A 323 0.65 15.11 -19.32
CA SER A 323 1.02 13.86 -19.99
C SER A 323 1.86 12.95 -19.10
#